data_821696d124f1c8e1255cc41231d6a4a0
#
_entry.id   821696d124f1c8e1255cc41231d6a4a0
#
_cell.length_a   1.000
_cell.length_b   1.000
_cell.length_c   1.000
_cell.angle_alpha   90.00
_cell.angle_beta   90.00
_cell.angle_gamma   90.00
#
_symmetry.space_group_name_H-M   'P 1'
#
loop_
_entity.id
_entity.type
_entity.pdbx_description
1 polymer ?
#
loop_
_entity_poly.entity_id
_entity_poly.type
_entity_poly.pdbx_seq_one_letter_code
_entity_poly.pdbx_strand_id
1 'polypeptide(L)'
;TAKPAWLRWIRASVGDSVRLAPTAEVRYFQAADKYTSVVMAAGELLIRTPIKELLEQLDPEVFWQVHRGTIVNVNFITGARHDESGRVLLDVRDRPEQLSVSRAYAHLFRQM
;
A
#
# COMPACT_ATOMS: atom_id res chain seq x y z
N THR A 1 -28.15 -2.76 4.06
CA THR A 1 -27.39 -3.13 2.89
C THR A 1 -26.09 -3.81 3.28
N ALA A 2 -25.78 -4.90 2.60
CA ALA A 2 -24.55 -5.63 2.87
C ALA A 2 -23.35 -4.80 2.45
N LYS A 3 -22.28 -4.83 3.26
CA LYS A 3 -21.03 -4.21 2.88
C LYS A 3 -20.44 -4.96 1.70
N PRO A 4 -19.83 -4.26 0.74
CA PRO A 4 -19.12 -4.98 -0.32
C PRO A 4 -18.02 -5.84 0.26
N ALA A 5 -17.79 -6.97 -0.38
CA ALA A 5 -16.70 -7.86 0.03
C ALA A 5 -15.37 -7.31 -0.48
N TRP A 6 -14.56 -6.80 0.43
CA TRP A 6 -13.23 -6.30 0.07
C TRP A 6 -12.27 -7.46 -0.12
N LEU A 7 -11.23 -7.22 -0.92
CA LEU A 7 -10.22 -8.21 -1.20
C LEU A 7 -9.48 -8.59 0.10
N ARG A 8 -9.46 -9.88 0.42
CA ARG A 8 -8.82 -10.40 1.63
C ARG A 8 -7.49 -11.10 1.37
N TRP A 9 -7.28 -11.55 0.14
CA TRP A 9 -6.11 -12.34 -0.20
C TRP A 9 -5.48 -11.83 -1.49
N ILE A 10 -4.18 -11.68 -1.45
CA ILE A 10 -3.39 -11.43 -2.65
C ILE A 10 -2.90 -12.77 -3.15
N ARG A 11 -3.06 -13.01 -4.44
CA ARG A 11 -2.59 -14.23 -5.10
C ARG A 11 -1.49 -13.83 -6.08
N ALA A 12 -0.28 -14.32 -5.83
CA ALA A 12 0.87 -13.99 -6.66
C ALA A 12 1.47 -15.26 -7.25
N SER A 13 1.76 -15.24 -8.54
CA SER A 13 2.44 -16.35 -9.19
C SER A 13 3.92 -16.33 -8.85
N VAL A 14 4.43 -17.46 -8.38
CA VAL A 14 5.85 -17.65 -8.10
C VAL A 14 6.25 -18.98 -8.73
N GLY A 15 6.90 -18.92 -9.90
CA GLY A 15 7.20 -20.13 -10.66
C GLY A 15 5.92 -20.85 -11.05
N ASP A 16 5.80 -22.12 -10.70
CA ASP A 16 4.62 -22.94 -10.96
C ASP A 16 3.56 -22.86 -9.87
N SER A 17 3.82 -22.05 -8.83
CA SER A 17 2.98 -21.97 -7.65
C SER A 17 2.25 -20.64 -7.57
N VAL A 18 1.17 -20.62 -6.80
CA VAL A 18 0.49 -19.39 -6.44
C VAL A 18 0.67 -19.20 -4.94
N ARG A 19 1.25 -18.07 -4.55
CA ARG A 19 1.38 -17.71 -3.15
C ARG A 19 0.21 -16.84 -2.73
N LEU A 20 -0.31 -17.13 -1.53
CA LEU A 20 -1.38 -16.36 -0.94
C LEU A 20 -0.81 -15.48 0.17
N ALA A 21 -1.18 -14.22 0.15
CA ALA A 21 -0.81 -13.29 1.22
C ALA A 21 -2.06 -12.57 1.70
N PRO A 22 -2.33 -12.57 3.02
CA PRO A 22 -3.49 -11.83 3.54
C PRO A 22 -3.29 -10.34 3.29
N THR A 23 -4.31 -9.67 2.78
CA THR A 23 -4.20 -8.21 2.58
C THR A 23 -3.91 -7.50 3.90
N ALA A 24 -4.43 -8.04 5.01
CA ALA A 24 -4.19 -7.45 6.34
C ALA A 24 -2.71 -7.41 6.72
N GLU A 25 -1.88 -8.26 6.11
CA GLU A 25 -0.45 -8.31 6.38
C GLU A 25 0.38 -7.48 5.40
N VAL A 26 -0.23 -6.95 4.37
CA VAL A 26 0.47 -6.15 3.38
C VAL A 26 0.78 -4.78 3.95
N ARG A 27 2.04 -4.35 3.86
CA ARG A 27 2.48 -3.03 4.32
C ARG A 27 2.11 -1.97 3.30
N TYR A 28 2.43 -2.20 2.04
CA TYR A 28 2.01 -1.28 0.99
C TYR A 28 2.12 -1.96 -0.38
N PHE A 29 1.44 -1.36 -1.35
CA PHE A 29 1.52 -1.73 -2.77
C PHE A 29 2.19 -0.60 -3.53
N GLN A 30 3.05 -0.92 -4.45
CA GLN A 30 3.74 0.09 -5.25
C GLN A 30 3.85 -0.34 -6.70
N ALA A 31 3.51 0.56 -7.61
CA ALA A 31 3.64 0.30 -9.04
C ALA A 31 5.11 0.14 -9.40
N ALA A 32 5.43 -0.88 -10.18
CA ALA A 32 6.78 -1.18 -10.62
C ALA A 32 6.69 -1.68 -12.06
N ASP A 33 7.15 -0.89 -13.01
CA ASP A 33 7.18 -1.21 -14.43
C ASP A 33 5.92 -1.97 -14.89
N LYS A 34 6.03 -3.28 -15.13
CA LYS A 34 4.90 -4.12 -15.60
C LYS A 34 4.10 -4.77 -14.47
N TYR A 35 4.52 -4.58 -13.23
CA TYR A 35 3.95 -5.28 -12.08
C TYR A 35 3.60 -4.30 -10.98
N THR A 36 2.85 -4.81 -10.01
CA THR A 36 2.64 -4.11 -8.74
C THR A 36 3.37 -4.91 -7.68
N SER A 37 4.22 -4.23 -6.92
CA SER A 37 4.95 -4.83 -5.82
C SER A 37 4.04 -4.85 -4.59
N VAL A 38 3.92 -6.02 -3.96
CA VAL A 38 3.16 -6.23 -2.74
C VAL A 38 4.18 -6.41 -1.62
N VAL A 39 4.38 -5.37 -0.81
CA VAL A 39 5.45 -5.35 0.17
C VAL A 39 4.95 -5.81 1.53
N MET A 40 5.59 -6.84 2.04
CA MET A 40 5.28 -7.48 3.32
C MET A 40 6.36 -7.13 4.34
N ALA A 41 6.22 -7.65 5.57
CA ALA A 41 7.21 -7.42 6.62
C ALA A 41 8.62 -7.91 6.21
N ALA A 42 8.69 -9.05 5.56
CA ALA A 42 9.96 -9.72 5.27
C ALA A 42 10.09 -10.10 3.80
N GLY A 43 9.69 -9.21 2.91
CA GLY A 43 9.85 -9.47 1.48
C GLY A 43 8.74 -8.87 0.66
N GLU A 44 8.71 -9.21 -0.61
CA GLU A 44 7.69 -8.70 -1.52
C GLU A 44 7.27 -9.77 -2.50
N LEU A 45 6.06 -9.61 -3.01
CA LEU A 45 5.51 -10.41 -4.08
C LEU A 45 5.19 -9.47 -5.25
N LEU A 46 5.13 -10.01 -6.45
CA LEU A 46 4.77 -9.24 -7.63
C LEU A 46 3.45 -9.75 -8.18
N ILE A 47 2.55 -8.83 -8.49
CA ILE A 47 1.28 -9.14 -9.12
C ILE A 47 1.11 -8.24 -10.35
N ARG A 48 0.19 -8.62 -11.23
CA ARG A 48 -0.06 -7.85 -12.46
C ARG A 48 -1.21 -6.85 -12.33
N THR A 49 -1.96 -6.93 -11.26
CA THR A 49 -3.11 -6.04 -11.05
C THR A 49 -2.63 -4.60 -10.84
N PRO A 50 -3.06 -3.66 -11.68
CA PRO A 50 -2.63 -2.27 -11.53
C PRO A 50 -3.14 -1.64 -10.23
N ILE A 51 -2.45 -0.60 -9.77
CA ILE A 51 -2.82 0.13 -8.56
C ILE A 51 -4.27 0.61 -8.62
N LYS A 52 -4.69 1.12 -9.76
CA LYS A 52 -6.05 1.62 -9.92
C LYS A 52 -7.11 0.54 -9.66
N GLU A 53 -6.88 -0.67 -10.18
CA GLU A 53 -7.81 -1.77 -9.95
C GLU A 53 -7.78 -2.26 -8.52
N LEU A 54 -6.58 -2.32 -7.92
CA LEU A 54 -6.45 -2.71 -6.52
C LEU A 54 -7.22 -1.76 -5.61
N LEU A 55 -7.11 -0.47 -5.88
CA LEU A 55 -7.77 0.54 -5.05
C LEU A 55 -9.28 0.33 -5.00
N GLU A 56 -9.88 -0.14 -6.10
CA GLU A 56 -11.30 -0.43 -6.15
C GLU A 56 -11.69 -1.66 -5.34
N GLN A 57 -10.75 -2.57 -5.11
CA GLN A 57 -10.99 -3.84 -4.43
C GLN A 57 -10.62 -3.82 -2.95
N LEU A 58 -9.79 -2.87 -2.54
CA LEU A 58 -9.30 -2.80 -1.16
C LEU A 58 -10.21 -1.94 -0.29
N ASP A 59 -10.28 -2.30 1.00
CA ASP A 59 -11.06 -1.56 1.98
C ASP A 59 -10.49 -0.15 2.15
N PRO A 60 -11.24 0.90 1.81
CA PRO A 60 -10.74 2.28 1.88
C PRO A 60 -10.50 2.78 3.30
N GLU A 61 -11.00 2.09 4.32
CA GLU A 61 -10.72 2.43 5.71
C GLU A 61 -9.34 1.92 6.15
N VAL A 62 -8.80 0.96 5.43
CA VAL A 62 -7.53 0.32 5.76
C VAL A 62 -6.42 0.71 4.80
N PHE A 63 -6.74 0.85 3.53
CA PHE A 63 -5.76 1.12 2.48
C PHE A 63 -5.99 2.49 1.88
N TRP A 64 -4.99 3.35 1.99
CA TRP A 64 -5.04 4.70 1.46
C TRP A 64 -4.06 4.88 0.33
N GLN A 65 -4.51 5.50 -0.75
CA GLN A 65 -3.61 5.90 -1.82
C GLN A 65 -2.86 7.16 -1.35
N VAL A 66 -1.54 7.12 -1.43
CA VAL A 66 -0.70 8.24 -0.95
C VAL A 66 0.16 8.82 -2.07
N HIS A 67 0.17 8.15 -3.20
CA HIS A 67 0.89 8.55 -4.38
C HIS A 67 0.20 7.87 -5.56
N ARG A 68 0.39 8.41 -6.75
CA ARG A 68 -0.22 7.84 -7.96
C ARG A 68 0.05 6.33 -8.09
N GLY A 69 1.21 5.89 -7.68
CA GLY A 69 1.60 4.49 -7.76
C GLY A 69 1.77 3.79 -6.42
N THR A 70 1.19 4.31 -5.35
CA THR A 70 1.40 3.73 -4.02
C THR A 70 0.12 3.74 -3.19
N ILE A 71 -0.21 2.56 -2.64
CA ILE A 71 -1.30 2.38 -1.67
C ILE A 71 -0.68 1.84 -0.39
N VAL A 72 -0.99 2.43 0.75
CA VAL A 72 -0.42 2.01 2.03
C VAL A 72 -1.50 1.47 2.96
N ASN A 73 -1.15 0.45 3.75
CA ASN A 73 -1.99 -0.05 4.83
C ASN A 73 -1.79 0.86 6.04
N VAL A 74 -2.81 1.61 6.41
CA VAL A 74 -2.70 2.62 7.46
C VAL A 74 -2.40 2.01 8.83
N ASN A 75 -2.75 0.73 9.04
CA ASN A 75 -2.46 0.05 10.30
C ASN A 75 -0.97 -0.13 10.56
N PHE A 76 -0.15 -0.03 9.53
CA PHE A 76 1.30 -0.17 9.65
C PHE A 76 2.07 1.15 9.53
N ILE A 77 1.37 2.26 9.41
CA ILE A 77 2.01 3.57 9.44
C ILE A 77 2.35 3.88 10.88
N THR A 78 3.63 4.05 11.18
CA THR A 78 4.08 4.38 12.54
C THR A 78 4.27 5.88 12.74
N GLY A 79 4.37 6.64 11.65
CA GLY A 79 4.48 8.08 11.74
C GLY A 79 4.53 8.73 10.38
N ALA A 80 4.24 10.00 10.36
CA ALA A 80 4.35 10.84 9.17
C ALA A 80 5.14 12.07 9.56
N ARG A 81 6.13 12.44 8.75
CA ARG A 81 6.95 13.60 9.04
C ARG A 81 7.19 14.42 7.78
N HIS A 82 7.52 15.69 7.99
CA HIS A 82 7.84 16.59 6.91
C HIS A 82 9.35 16.71 6.78
N ASP A 83 9.86 16.67 5.55
CA ASP A 83 11.27 16.95 5.32
C ASP A 83 11.46 18.46 5.15
N GLU A 84 12.70 18.87 4.87
CA GLU A 84 13.05 20.31 4.72
C GLU A 84 12.31 20.98 3.57
N SER A 85 11.90 20.21 2.56
CA SER A 85 11.16 20.76 1.41
C SER A 85 9.65 20.77 1.64
N GLY A 86 9.19 20.30 2.79
CA GLY A 86 7.76 20.22 3.09
C GLY A 86 7.10 18.96 2.59
N ARG A 87 7.88 18.02 2.08
CA ARG A 87 7.36 16.74 1.61
C ARG A 87 6.99 15.87 2.79
N VAL A 88 5.86 15.17 2.69
CA VAL A 88 5.42 14.23 3.72
C VAL A 88 6.03 12.87 3.43
N LEU A 89 6.66 12.29 4.45
CA LEU A 89 7.25 10.96 4.40
C LEU A 89 6.62 10.09 5.47
N LEU A 90 6.29 8.85 5.10
CA LEU A 90 5.67 7.91 6.00
C LEU A 90 6.67 6.87 6.46
N ASP A 91 6.69 6.59 7.76
CA ASP A 91 7.41 5.47 8.32
C ASP A 91 6.47 4.28 8.39
N VAL A 92 6.93 3.14 7.90
CA VAL A 92 6.14 1.92 7.84
C VAL A 92 6.77 0.87 8.75
N ARG A 93 5.95 0.25 9.60
CA ARG A 93 6.40 -0.80 10.51
C ARG A 93 7.03 -1.96 9.73
N ASP A 94 8.14 -2.46 10.24
CA ASP A 94 8.89 -3.60 9.70
C ASP A 94 9.58 -3.31 8.36
N ARG A 95 9.58 -2.05 7.92
CA ARG A 95 10.27 -1.67 6.68
C ARG A 95 11.19 -0.49 6.93
N PRO A 96 12.42 -0.53 6.43
CA PRO A 96 13.37 0.58 6.61
C PRO A 96 13.11 1.77 5.68
N GLU A 97 12.46 1.53 4.54
CA GLU A 97 12.20 2.58 3.57
C GLU A 97 11.05 3.48 4.01
N GLN A 98 11.09 4.73 3.59
CA GLN A 98 10.01 5.68 3.83
C GLN A 98 9.21 5.85 2.54
N LEU A 99 7.90 6.06 2.67
CA LEU A 99 7.03 6.30 1.54
C LEU A 99 6.80 7.79 1.37
N SER A 100 6.92 8.27 0.14
CA SER A 100 6.67 9.67 -0.19
C SER A 100 5.19 9.86 -0.49
N VAL A 101 4.60 10.90 0.10
CA VAL A 101 3.20 11.24 -0.13
C VAL A 101 3.15 12.42 -1.10
N SER A 102 2.39 12.28 -2.19
CA SER A 102 2.26 13.36 -3.15
C SER A 102 1.36 14.47 -2.58
N ARG A 103 1.46 15.66 -3.16
CA ARG A 103 0.70 16.83 -2.69
C ARG A 103 -0.79 16.59 -2.69
N ALA A 104 -1.29 15.83 -3.65
CA ALA A 104 -2.72 15.55 -3.75
C ALA A 104 -3.26 14.77 -2.54
N TYR A 105 -2.40 14.04 -1.86
CA TYR A 105 -2.79 13.18 -0.73
C TYR A 105 -2.23 13.66 0.61
N ALA A 106 -1.49 14.76 0.63
CA ALA A 106 -0.86 15.25 1.85
C ALA A 106 -1.87 15.61 2.94
N HIS A 107 -3.08 16.01 2.55
CA HIS A 107 -4.13 16.38 3.49
C HIS A 107 -4.55 15.23 4.42
N LEU A 108 -4.32 13.99 4.00
CA LEU A 108 -4.65 12.81 4.81
C LEU A 108 -3.79 12.72 6.07
N PHE A 109 -2.66 13.40 6.10
CA PHE A 109 -1.69 13.32 7.20
C PHE A 109 -1.50 14.64 7.92
N ARG A 110 -2.44 15.56 7.77
CA ARG A 110 -2.41 16.82 8.52
C ARG A 110 -2.90 16.60 9.94
N GLN A 111 -2.35 17.37 10.84
CA GLN A 111 -2.79 17.34 12.24
C GLN A 111 -4.27 17.70 12.31
N MET A 112 -4.98 16.95 13.10
CA MET A 112 -6.42 17.15 13.29
C MET A 112 -6.69 18.34 14.21
#